data_07da7104acdd72e1bd15bd1a143a7e9f
#
_entry.id   07da7104acdd72e1bd15bd1a143a7e9f
#
_cell.length_a   1.000
_cell.length_b   1.000
_cell.length_c   1.000
_cell.angle_alpha   90.00
_cell.angle_beta   90.00
_cell.angle_gamma   90.00
#
_symmetry.space_group_name_H-M   'P 1'
#
loop_
_entity.id
_entity.type
_entity.pdbx_description
1 polymer ?
#
loop_
_entity_poly.entity_id
_entity_poly.type
_entity_poly.pdbx_seq_one_letter_code
_entity_poly.pdbx_strand_id
1 'polypeptide(L)'
;ISLGKNKMELVRARFGKIIRQRRMSGFREYFQWMQTDTTGEALREVMDAISTNLTSFFRENDHFVFMAKTLIPEVEKRPSSRAGGKIRLRGWSAGCSTGEEVYTMSITLRENISRIEEWDIKLLATDLNTEVVAHGQRGIYTQERVSGIQPSLIKKYFDPAQDEKGKPAYRTKEFLRKMVTFRHLNLFSEWPFRNKFDFIFCRNVMIYFDRPTQEGLINRYYD
;
A
#
# COMPACT_ATOMS: atom_id res chain seq x y z
N ILE A 1 -17.40 1.28 -5.17
CA ILE A 1 -16.61 2.14 -6.10
C ILE A 1 -17.59 2.77 -7.06
N SER A 2 -17.71 4.09 -7.04
CA SER A 2 -18.54 4.84 -8.00
C SER A 2 -17.74 5.05 -9.29
N LEU A 3 -18.20 4.46 -10.38
CA LEU A 3 -17.61 4.62 -11.71
C LEU A 3 -18.34 5.78 -12.43
N GLY A 4 -17.79 6.99 -12.39
CA GLY A 4 -18.31 8.12 -13.20
C GLY A 4 -18.20 7.86 -14.71
N LYS A 5 -19.02 8.56 -15.51
CA LYS A 5 -19.08 8.37 -16.99
C LYS A 5 -17.71 8.44 -17.68
N ASN A 6 -16.81 9.29 -17.19
CA ASN A 6 -15.45 9.45 -17.75
C ASN A 6 -14.52 8.25 -17.54
N LYS A 7 -14.90 7.27 -16.69
CA LYS A 7 -14.10 6.06 -16.43
C LYS A 7 -14.48 4.89 -17.34
N MET A 8 -15.54 4.99 -18.11
CA MET A 8 -16.01 3.88 -18.99
C MET A 8 -14.99 3.50 -20.05
N GLU A 9 -14.28 4.46 -20.64
CA GLU A 9 -13.25 4.17 -21.64
C GLU A 9 -12.04 3.47 -21.01
N LEU A 10 -11.63 3.93 -19.82
CA LEU A 10 -10.56 3.29 -19.06
C LEU A 10 -10.92 1.83 -18.70
N VAL A 11 -12.15 1.62 -18.23
CA VAL A 11 -12.67 0.28 -17.93
C VAL A 11 -12.66 -0.60 -19.17
N ARG A 12 -13.20 -0.09 -20.31
CA ARG A 12 -13.20 -0.81 -21.60
C ARG A 12 -11.79 -1.20 -22.02
N ALA A 13 -10.82 -0.28 -21.94
CA ALA A 13 -9.44 -0.55 -22.33
C ALA A 13 -8.79 -1.65 -21.44
N ARG A 14 -8.98 -1.57 -20.13
CA ARG A 14 -8.41 -2.53 -19.17
C ARG A 14 -9.04 -3.92 -19.32
N PHE A 15 -10.38 -4.00 -19.38
CA PHE A 15 -11.07 -5.27 -19.61
C PHE A 15 -10.78 -5.85 -21.00
N GLY A 16 -10.64 -5.01 -22.03
CA GLY A 16 -10.23 -5.46 -23.35
C GLY A 16 -8.87 -6.18 -23.36
N LYS A 17 -7.95 -5.75 -22.48
CA LYS A 17 -6.67 -6.46 -22.30
C LYS A 17 -6.88 -7.85 -21.66
N ILE A 18 -7.67 -7.93 -20.60
CA ILE A 18 -7.99 -9.17 -19.88
C ILE A 18 -8.67 -10.18 -20.81
N ILE A 19 -9.71 -9.74 -21.54
CA ILE A 19 -10.45 -10.56 -22.48
C ILE A 19 -9.52 -11.18 -23.53
N ARG A 20 -8.59 -10.38 -24.08
CA ARG A 20 -7.58 -10.88 -25.03
C ARG A 20 -6.62 -11.89 -24.38
N GLN A 21 -6.14 -11.62 -23.15
CA GLN A 21 -5.26 -12.53 -22.42
C GLN A 21 -5.92 -13.88 -22.13
N ARG A 22 -7.22 -13.87 -21.83
CA ARG A 22 -8.04 -15.06 -21.61
C ARG A 22 -8.52 -15.72 -22.91
N ARG A 23 -8.21 -15.13 -24.08
CA ARG A 23 -8.66 -15.60 -25.40
C ARG A 23 -10.18 -15.71 -25.53
N MET A 24 -10.89 -14.84 -24.84
CA MET A 24 -12.36 -14.76 -24.91
C MET A 24 -12.81 -13.89 -26.08
N SER A 25 -13.99 -14.19 -26.64
CA SER A 25 -14.56 -13.48 -27.80
C SER A 25 -15.01 -12.05 -27.50
N GLY A 26 -15.28 -11.72 -26.23
CA GLY A 26 -15.69 -10.40 -25.82
C GLY A 26 -16.26 -10.31 -24.40
N PHE A 27 -16.80 -9.13 -24.09
CA PHE A 27 -17.36 -8.82 -22.76
C PHE A 27 -18.48 -9.77 -22.33
N ARG A 28 -19.31 -10.24 -23.26
CA ARG A 28 -20.42 -11.16 -22.95
C ARG A 28 -19.91 -12.47 -22.38
N GLU A 29 -18.91 -13.07 -23.03
CA GLU A 29 -18.30 -14.31 -22.59
C GLU A 29 -17.56 -14.15 -21.25
N TYR A 30 -16.84 -13.04 -21.09
CA TYR A 30 -16.19 -12.70 -19.83
C TYR A 30 -17.20 -12.55 -18.69
N PHE A 31 -18.34 -11.90 -18.92
CA PHE A 31 -19.39 -11.73 -17.92
C PHE A 31 -20.05 -13.05 -17.55
N GLN A 32 -20.30 -13.94 -18.52
CA GLN A 32 -20.82 -15.28 -18.26
C GLN A 32 -19.84 -16.09 -17.42
N TRP A 33 -18.57 -16.07 -17.76
CA TRP A 33 -17.54 -16.71 -16.95
C TRP A 33 -17.51 -16.15 -15.51
N MET A 34 -17.57 -14.85 -15.35
CA MET A 34 -17.59 -14.21 -14.04
C MET A 34 -18.78 -14.66 -13.19
N GLN A 35 -19.97 -14.86 -13.80
CA GLN A 35 -21.17 -15.32 -13.08
C GLN A 35 -21.07 -16.80 -12.63
N THR A 36 -20.29 -17.60 -13.31
CA THR A 36 -20.08 -19.02 -13.00
C THR A 36 -18.82 -19.28 -12.16
N ASP A 37 -17.99 -18.27 -11.93
CA ASP A 37 -16.77 -18.41 -11.15
C ASP A 37 -17.08 -18.56 -9.67
N THR A 38 -16.83 -19.74 -9.11
CA THR A 38 -16.94 -20.06 -7.69
C THR A 38 -15.64 -19.85 -6.91
N THR A 39 -14.54 -19.55 -7.61
CA THR A 39 -13.19 -19.38 -7.01
C THR A 39 -12.93 -17.96 -6.54
N GLY A 40 -13.71 -16.99 -7.02
CA GLY A 40 -13.51 -15.57 -6.81
C GLY A 40 -12.35 -14.98 -7.64
N GLU A 41 -11.81 -15.72 -8.60
CA GLU A 41 -10.75 -15.26 -9.50
C GLU A 41 -11.25 -14.12 -10.39
N ALA A 42 -12.44 -14.27 -10.98
CA ALA A 42 -13.05 -13.26 -11.82
C ALA A 42 -13.26 -11.94 -11.07
N LEU A 43 -13.77 -12.00 -9.83
CA LEU A 43 -13.96 -10.81 -9.02
C LEU A 43 -12.63 -10.13 -8.68
N ARG A 44 -11.59 -10.89 -8.33
CA ARG A 44 -10.25 -10.34 -8.10
C ARG A 44 -9.72 -9.62 -9.34
N GLU A 45 -9.81 -10.26 -10.51
CA GLU A 45 -9.37 -9.69 -11.77
C GLU A 45 -10.13 -8.39 -12.14
N VAL A 46 -11.43 -8.34 -11.90
CA VAL A 46 -12.25 -7.12 -12.03
C VAL A 46 -11.73 -6.02 -11.10
N MET A 47 -11.51 -6.33 -9.82
CA MET A 47 -11.04 -5.36 -8.84
C MET A 47 -9.64 -4.83 -9.19
N ASP A 48 -8.75 -5.71 -9.64
CA ASP A 48 -7.41 -5.33 -10.11
C ASP A 48 -7.49 -4.42 -11.35
N ALA A 49 -8.42 -4.71 -12.26
CA ALA A 49 -8.62 -3.91 -13.46
C ALA A 49 -9.20 -2.51 -13.20
N ILE A 50 -10.09 -2.34 -12.24
CA ILE A 50 -10.74 -1.04 -11.97
C ILE A 50 -9.98 -0.19 -10.96
N SER A 51 -9.08 -0.77 -10.17
CA SER A 51 -8.30 -0.03 -9.19
C SER A 51 -7.33 0.96 -9.86
N THR A 52 -7.19 2.14 -9.27
CA THR A 52 -6.22 3.16 -9.71
C THR A 52 -5.09 3.21 -8.70
N ASN A 53 -3.92 2.71 -9.11
CA ASN A 53 -2.79 2.46 -8.21
C ASN A 53 -1.68 3.52 -8.35
N LEU A 54 -2.05 4.80 -8.59
CA LEU A 54 -1.08 5.90 -8.70
C LEU A 54 -0.50 6.21 -7.31
N THR A 55 0.80 6.01 -7.16
CA THR A 55 1.55 6.31 -5.94
C THR A 55 2.98 6.72 -6.28
N SER A 56 3.66 7.37 -5.36
CA SER A 56 5.07 7.73 -5.46
C SER A 56 5.71 7.83 -4.08
N PHE A 57 7.03 7.69 -4.00
CA PHE A 57 7.77 7.97 -2.79
C PHE A 57 7.60 9.44 -2.38
N PHE A 58 7.41 9.67 -1.09
CA PHE A 58 7.22 11.00 -0.46
C PHE A 58 6.07 11.82 -1.04
N ARG A 59 5.05 11.17 -1.64
CA ARG A 59 3.85 11.84 -2.11
C ARG A 59 3.15 12.59 -0.97
N GLU A 60 2.81 13.89 -1.19
CA GLU A 60 2.18 14.74 -0.18
C GLU A 60 2.99 14.71 1.14
N ASN A 61 4.24 15.17 1.05
CA ASN A 61 5.29 15.00 2.07
C ASN A 61 4.91 15.52 3.48
N ASP A 62 3.95 16.43 3.58
CA ASP A 62 3.53 17.02 4.85
C ASP A 62 3.05 15.97 5.87
N HIS A 63 2.46 14.85 5.41
CA HIS A 63 2.08 13.74 6.27
C HIS A 63 3.29 13.06 6.92
N PHE A 64 4.39 12.93 6.20
CA PHE A 64 5.62 12.33 6.72
C PHE A 64 6.38 13.31 7.62
N VAL A 65 6.30 14.61 7.33
CA VAL A 65 6.79 15.67 8.23
C VAL A 65 6.01 15.66 9.55
N PHE A 66 4.67 15.52 9.50
CA PHE A 66 3.85 15.38 10.70
C PHE A 66 4.23 14.11 11.49
N MET A 67 4.42 12.99 10.80
CA MET A 67 4.87 11.75 11.43
C MET A 67 6.20 11.94 12.17
N ALA A 68 7.16 12.63 11.57
CA ALA A 68 8.47 12.88 12.16
C ALA A 68 8.41 13.84 13.36
N LYS A 69 7.66 14.94 13.22
CA LYS A 69 7.67 16.04 14.21
C LYS A 69 6.66 15.86 15.35
N THR A 70 5.61 15.06 15.14
CA THR A 70 4.51 14.93 16.10
C THR A 70 4.34 13.50 16.57
N LEU A 71 4.08 12.55 15.65
CA LEU A 71 3.75 11.19 16.01
C LEU A 71 4.90 10.49 16.76
N ILE A 72 6.13 10.54 16.21
CA ILE A 72 7.29 9.87 16.82
C ILE A 72 7.54 10.38 18.24
N PRO A 73 7.64 11.71 18.51
CA PRO A 73 7.82 12.23 19.86
C PRO A 73 6.68 11.88 20.82
N GLU A 74 5.45 11.78 20.33
CA GLU A 74 4.31 11.39 21.17
C GLU A 74 4.40 9.91 21.60
N VAL A 75 4.79 9.02 20.68
CA VAL A 75 4.96 7.60 20.99
C VAL A 75 6.14 7.39 21.97
N GLU A 76 7.22 8.14 21.81
CA GLU A 76 8.38 8.08 22.73
C GLU A 76 8.01 8.41 24.18
N LYS A 77 7.05 9.32 24.38
CA LYS A 77 6.59 9.77 25.72
C LYS A 77 5.63 8.78 26.38
N ARG A 78 5.06 7.82 25.66
CA ARG A 78 4.07 6.89 26.22
C ARG A 78 4.69 5.85 27.14
N PRO A 79 4.35 5.80 28.45
CA PRO A 79 4.91 4.81 29.38
C PRO A 79 4.56 3.37 29.00
N SER A 80 3.36 3.17 28.43
CA SER A 80 2.83 1.86 28.01
C SER A 80 3.41 1.30 26.72
N SER A 81 4.21 2.08 26.01
CA SER A 81 4.80 1.65 24.74
C SER A 81 6.00 0.69 24.90
N ARG A 82 6.48 0.48 26.13
CA ARG A 82 7.64 -0.37 26.41
C ARG A 82 7.24 -1.78 26.81
N ALA A 83 6.86 -2.61 25.84
CA ALA A 83 6.70 -4.04 26.06
C ALA A 83 8.04 -4.75 25.80
N GLY A 84 8.52 -5.54 26.78
CA GLY A 84 9.79 -6.28 26.66
C GLY A 84 11.03 -5.40 26.53
N GLY A 85 11.03 -4.17 27.08
CA GLY A 85 12.14 -3.23 27.04
C GLY A 85 12.25 -2.38 25.77
N LYS A 86 11.42 -2.67 24.72
CA LYS A 86 11.40 -1.90 23.50
C LYS A 86 10.16 -1.00 23.39
N ILE A 87 10.32 0.12 22.71
CA ILE A 87 9.20 1.02 22.38
C ILE A 87 8.43 0.39 21.23
N ARG A 88 7.17 0.04 21.45
CA ARG A 88 6.32 -0.57 20.43
C ARG A 88 5.70 0.51 19.52
N LEU A 89 5.79 0.32 18.20
CA LEU A 89 5.11 1.14 17.20
C LEU A 89 4.46 0.25 16.14
N ARG A 90 3.16 0.46 15.92
CA ARG A 90 2.36 -0.26 14.92
C ARG A 90 1.69 0.74 13.99
N GLY A 91 2.05 0.70 12.72
CA GLY A 91 1.45 1.53 11.69
C GLY A 91 0.74 0.69 10.63
N TRP A 92 -0.25 1.29 9.99
CA TRP A 92 -0.97 0.66 8.89
C TRP A 92 -1.09 1.62 7.69
N SER A 93 -0.66 1.16 6.49
CA SER A 93 -0.93 1.79 5.20
C SER A 93 -2.09 1.03 4.55
N ALA A 94 -3.28 1.62 4.60
CA ALA A 94 -4.54 1.07 4.11
C ALA A 94 -4.80 1.58 2.68
N GLY A 95 -4.59 0.73 1.69
CA GLY A 95 -4.51 1.09 0.27
C GLY A 95 -3.07 1.44 -0.13
N CYS A 96 -2.13 0.53 0.17
CA CYS A 96 -0.68 0.76 0.03
C CYS A 96 -0.18 0.79 -1.41
N SER A 97 -1.00 0.43 -2.39
CA SER A 97 -0.61 0.31 -3.80
C SER A 97 0.68 -0.51 -3.96
N THR A 98 1.61 -0.07 -4.77
CA THR A 98 2.90 -0.73 -5.03
C THR A 98 3.96 -0.53 -3.93
N GLY A 99 3.58 0.03 -2.77
CA GLY A 99 4.37 0.03 -1.54
C GLY A 99 5.23 1.27 -1.29
N GLU A 100 5.24 2.26 -2.19
CA GLU A 100 6.03 3.49 -2.04
C GLU A 100 5.68 4.23 -0.75
N GLU A 101 4.39 4.29 -0.38
CA GLU A 101 3.94 4.93 0.85
C GLU A 101 4.52 4.26 2.09
N VAL A 102 4.34 2.95 2.24
CA VAL A 102 4.80 2.24 3.44
C VAL A 102 6.33 2.22 3.54
N TYR A 103 7.05 2.18 2.43
CA TYR A 103 8.49 2.33 2.47
C TYR A 103 8.93 3.76 2.78
N THR A 104 8.19 4.78 2.33
CA THR A 104 8.41 6.16 2.80
C THR A 104 8.19 6.29 4.29
N MET A 105 7.13 5.68 4.86
CA MET A 105 6.93 5.60 6.31
C MET A 105 8.14 4.96 7.00
N SER A 106 8.63 3.83 6.48
CA SER A 106 9.80 3.12 7.01
C SER A 106 11.06 3.97 6.99
N ILE A 107 11.31 4.69 5.89
CA ILE A 107 12.44 5.62 5.75
C ILE A 107 12.29 6.77 6.74
N THR A 108 11.10 7.38 6.82
CA THR A 108 10.84 8.50 7.75
C THR A 108 11.09 8.09 9.21
N LEU A 109 10.63 6.90 9.62
CA LEU A 109 10.91 6.37 10.96
C LEU A 109 12.41 6.23 11.21
N ARG A 110 13.14 5.66 10.24
CA ARG A 110 14.58 5.45 10.38
C ARG A 110 15.41 6.72 10.35
N GLU A 111 14.96 7.77 9.69
CA GLU A 111 15.64 9.06 9.65
C GLU A 111 15.41 9.89 10.92
N ASN A 112 14.30 9.66 11.63
CA ASN A 112 13.87 10.53 12.71
C ASN A 112 13.91 9.86 14.10
N ILE A 113 14.13 8.55 14.19
CA ILE A 113 14.32 7.82 15.46
C ILE A 113 15.82 7.61 15.68
N SER A 114 16.40 8.28 16.69
CA SER A 114 17.84 8.25 16.94
C SER A 114 18.38 6.90 17.42
N ARG A 115 17.59 6.14 18.18
CA ARG A 115 17.92 4.80 18.73
C ARG A 115 16.90 3.77 18.28
N ILE A 116 16.83 3.56 16.96
CA ILE A 116 15.80 2.70 16.36
C ILE A 116 15.88 1.22 16.81
N GLU A 117 17.02 0.78 17.29
CA GLU A 117 17.23 -0.55 17.86
C GLU A 117 16.47 -0.78 19.18
N GLU A 118 16.11 0.30 19.87
CA GLU A 118 15.26 0.26 21.06
C GLU A 118 13.76 0.15 20.72
N TRP A 119 13.43 0.13 19.43
CA TRP A 119 12.04 0.07 18.98
C TRP A 119 11.70 -1.30 18.39
N ASP A 120 10.46 -1.72 18.62
CA ASP A 120 9.78 -2.82 17.92
C ASP A 120 8.77 -2.23 16.94
N ILE A 121 9.22 -1.93 15.73
CA ILE A 121 8.41 -1.30 14.68
C ILE A 121 7.90 -2.36 13.74
N LYS A 122 6.56 -2.39 13.53
CA LYS A 122 5.93 -3.20 12.51
C LYS A 122 4.90 -2.38 11.75
N LEU A 123 5.01 -2.37 10.45
CA LEU A 123 4.10 -1.70 9.53
C LEU A 123 3.31 -2.76 8.76
N LEU A 124 2.01 -2.61 8.75
CA LEU A 124 1.12 -3.37 7.89
C LEU A 124 0.85 -2.55 6.63
N ALA A 125 0.95 -3.19 5.48
CA ALA A 125 0.61 -2.61 4.19
C ALA A 125 -0.46 -3.49 3.53
N THR A 126 -1.61 -2.92 3.24
CA THR A 126 -2.72 -3.68 2.64
C THR A 126 -3.27 -2.98 1.41
N ASP A 127 -3.68 -3.79 0.44
CA ASP A 127 -4.40 -3.31 -0.74
C ASP A 127 -5.41 -4.36 -1.20
N LEU A 128 -6.42 -3.91 -1.92
CA LEU A 128 -7.40 -4.78 -2.56
C LEU A 128 -6.79 -5.48 -3.78
N ASN A 129 -5.83 -4.85 -4.45
CA ASN A 129 -5.17 -5.36 -5.64
C ASN A 129 -3.99 -6.26 -5.26
N THR A 130 -4.07 -7.53 -5.63
CA THR A 130 -3.06 -8.55 -5.29
C THR A 130 -1.74 -8.37 -6.03
N GLU A 131 -1.77 -7.82 -7.26
CA GLU A 131 -0.56 -7.57 -8.05
C GLU A 131 0.30 -6.47 -7.43
N VAL A 132 -0.35 -5.38 -6.96
CA VAL A 132 0.39 -4.28 -6.32
C VAL A 132 0.95 -4.70 -4.96
N VAL A 133 0.23 -5.53 -4.20
CA VAL A 133 0.71 -6.13 -2.95
C VAL A 133 1.97 -6.96 -3.21
N ALA A 134 1.95 -7.82 -4.23
CA ALA A 134 3.09 -8.63 -4.62
C ALA A 134 4.27 -7.75 -5.09
N HIS A 135 4.00 -6.66 -5.83
CA HIS A 135 5.03 -5.69 -6.23
C HIS A 135 5.69 -5.03 -5.01
N GLY A 136 4.88 -4.51 -4.09
CA GLY A 136 5.38 -3.90 -2.84
C GLY A 136 6.21 -4.88 -2.01
N GLN A 137 5.80 -6.14 -1.92
CA GLN A 137 6.54 -7.17 -1.21
C GLN A 137 7.92 -7.46 -1.84
N ARG A 138 8.04 -7.45 -3.17
CA ARG A 138 9.34 -7.54 -3.86
C ARG A 138 10.21 -6.32 -3.58
N GLY A 139 9.61 -5.14 -3.49
CA GLY A 139 10.28 -3.87 -3.20
C GLY A 139 11.28 -3.45 -4.28
N ILE A 140 11.02 -3.77 -5.54
CA ILE A 140 11.88 -3.43 -6.70
C ILE A 140 11.20 -2.33 -7.51
N TYR A 141 11.93 -1.23 -7.72
CA TYR A 141 11.41 -0.02 -8.36
C TYR A 141 12.34 0.44 -9.48
N THR A 142 11.77 0.84 -10.61
CA THR A 142 12.53 1.40 -11.73
C THR A 142 13.23 2.72 -11.36
N GLN A 143 14.23 3.10 -12.12
CA GLN A 143 14.92 4.40 -11.99
C GLN A 143 13.92 5.57 -11.94
N GLU A 144 12.89 5.53 -12.78
CA GLU A 144 11.87 6.57 -12.85
C GLU A 144 11.08 6.71 -11.53
N ARG A 145 10.72 5.57 -10.90
CA ARG A 145 9.96 5.58 -9.64
C ARG A 145 10.74 6.14 -8.45
N VAL A 146 12.05 5.99 -8.45
CA VAL A 146 12.92 6.50 -7.38
C VAL A 146 13.50 7.88 -7.67
N SER A 147 13.28 8.44 -8.86
CA SER A 147 13.89 9.71 -9.31
C SER A 147 13.57 10.91 -8.42
N GLY A 148 12.41 10.88 -7.73
CA GLY A 148 12.02 11.93 -6.76
C GLY A 148 12.62 11.79 -5.37
N ILE A 149 13.39 10.73 -5.11
CA ILE A 149 14.06 10.50 -3.82
C ILE A 149 15.43 11.17 -3.82
N GLN A 150 15.80 11.81 -2.71
CA GLN A 150 17.13 12.40 -2.58
C GLN A 150 18.23 11.33 -2.78
N PRO A 151 19.31 11.60 -3.54
CA PRO A 151 20.35 10.61 -3.84
C PRO A 151 20.99 9.98 -2.59
N SER A 152 21.14 10.74 -1.51
CA SER A 152 21.63 10.24 -0.22
C SER A 152 20.73 9.16 0.37
N LEU A 153 19.40 9.32 0.28
CA LEU A 153 18.43 8.34 0.74
C LEU A 153 18.40 7.10 -0.17
N ILE A 154 18.55 7.28 -1.49
CA ILE A 154 18.67 6.14 -2.40
C ILE A 154 19.86 5.28 -1.99
N LYS A 155 21.04 5.86 -1.84
CA LYS A 155 22.25 5.15 -1.40
C LYS A 155 22.08 4.45 -0.05
N LYS A 156 21.37 5.09 0.88
CA LYS A 156 21.16 4.58 2.24
C LYS A 156 20.15 3.44 2.32
N TYR A 157 19.07 3.50 1.51
CA TYR A 157 17.88 2.65 1.68
C TYR A 157 17.59 1.69 0.53
N PHE A 158 18.35 1.78 -0.57
CA PHE A 158 18.15 0.92 -1.72
C PHE A 158 19.48 0.28 -2.15
N ASP A 159 19.38 -0.91 -2.73
CA ASP A 159 20.47 -1.58 -3.41
C ASP A 159 20.21 -1.59 -4.92
N PRO A 160 21.23 -1.50 -5.78
CA PRO A 160 21.08 -1.74 -7.21
C PRO A 160 20.48 -3.13 -7.46
N ALA A 161 19.56 -3.21 -8.42
CA ALA A 161 18.84 -4.43 -8.76
C ALA A 161 18.49 -4.43 -10.25
N GLN A 162 17.80 -5.47 -10.69
CA GLN A 162 17.17 -5.52 -12.00
C GLN A 162 15.67 -5.78 -11.84
N ASP A 163 14.87 -5.22 -12.74
CA ASP A 163 13.45 -5.52 -12.85
C ASP A 163 13.22 -6.89 -13.51
N GLU A 164 11.95 -7.30 -13.65
CA GLU A 164 11.54 -8.56 -14.26
C GLU A 164 11.96 -8.69 -15.76
N LYS A 165 12.34 -7.58 -16.39
CA LYS A 165 12.83 -7.51 -17.78
C LYS A 165 14.34 -7.38 -17.86
N GLY A 166 15.07 -7.52 -16.76
CA GLY A 166 16.51 -7.36 -16.68
C GLY A 166 17.01 -5.90 -16.79
N LYS A 167 16.12 -4.90 -16.69
CA LYS A 167 16.51 -3.49 -16.74
C LYS A 167 17.00 -3.01 -15.38
N PRO A 168 17.92 -2.02 -15.35
CA PRO A 168 18.40 -1.41 -14.10
C PRO A 168 17.24 -0.92 -13.23
N ALA A 169 17.28 -1.29 -11.97
CA ALA A 169 16.27 -0.98 -10.96
C ALA A 169 16.92 -0.82 -9.57
N TYR A 170 16.12 -0.49 -8.59
CA TYR A 170 16.50 -0.34 -7.19
C TYR A 170 15.62 -1.21 -6.31
N ARG A 171 16.22 -1.95 -5.41
CA ARG A 171 15.52 -2.76 -4.42
C ARG A 171 15.64 -2.11 -3.04
N THR A 172 14.53 -1.94 -2.35
CA THR A 172 14.56 -1.52 -0.93
C THR A 172 15.39 -2.49 -0.11
N LYS A 173 16.25 -1.99 0.77
CA LYS A 173 17.14 -2.83 1.60
C LYS A 173 16.35 -3.75 2.53
N GLU A 174 16.93 -4.87 2.86
CA GLU A 174 16.27 -5.94 3.63
C GLU A 174 15.73 -5.45 4.97
N PHE A 175 16.46 -4.59 5.67
CA PHE A 175 16.04 -4.07 6.96
C PHE A 175 14.76 -3.21 6.87
N LEU A 176 14.50 -2.52 5.74
CA LEU A 176 13.21 -1.85 5.50
C LEU A 176 12.11 -2.87 5.25
N ARG A 177 12.38 -3.87 4.40
CA ARG A 177 11.40 -4.90 4.08
C ARG A 177 10.99 -5.71 5.32
N LYS A 178 11.92 -5.94 6.26
CA LYS A 178 11.62 -6.62 7.55
C LYS A 178 10.69 -5.81 8.47
N MET A 179 10.60 -4.49 8.28
CA MET A 179 9.66 -3.67 9.03
C MET A 179 8.22 -3.78 8.51
N VAL A 180 8.04 -4.22 7.24
CA VAL A 180 6.75 -4.16 6.54
C VAL A 180 6.20 -5.56 6.30
N THR A 181 4.92 -5.73 6.59
CA THR A 181 4.15 -6.93 6.22
C THR A 181 3.09 -6.55 5.20
N PHE A 182 3.19 -7.11 4.00
CA PHE A 182 2.19 -6.90 2.95
C PHE A 182 1.09 -7.96 3.00
N ARG A 183 -0.18 -7.56 2.88
CA ARG A 183 -1.36 -8.45 2.84
C ARG A 183 -2.42 -7.91 1.90
N HIS A 184 -3.11 -8.82 1.24
CA HIS A 184 -4.36 -8.51 0.56
C HIS A 184 -5.45 -8.25 1.60
N LEU A 185 -6.19 -7.14 1.46
CA LEU A 185 -7.31 -6.82 2.33
C LEU A 185 -8.31 -5.93 1.60
N ASN A 186 -9.60 -6.32 1.66
CA ASN A 186 -10.69 -5.44 1.33
C ASN A 186 -11.08 -4.63 2.58
N LEU A 187 -11.05 -3.31 2.50
CA LEU A 187 -11.38 -2.43 3.63
C LEU A 187 -12.84 -2.57 4.12
N PHE A 188 -13.71 -3.19 3.32
CA PHE A 188 -15.11 -3.44 3.68
C PHE A 188 -15.40 -4.85 4.20
N SER A 189 -14.41 -5.75 4.16
CA SER A 189 -14.53 -7.06 4.79
C SER A 189 -14.26 -6.97 6.30
N GLU A 190 -14.46 -8.06 7.03
CA GLU A 190 -13.98 -8.17 8.40
C GLU A 190 -12.45 -8.00 8.45
N TRP A 191 -11.97 -7.25 9.45
CA TRP A 191 -10.54 -7.09 9.68
C TRP A 191 -10.04 -8.11 10.70
N PRO A 192 -8.98 -8.86 10.39
CA PRO A 192 -8.46 -9.89 11.29
C PRO A 192 -7.58 -9.33 12.41
N PHE A 193 -7.74 -8.06 12.74
CA PHE A 193 -6.89 -7.37 13.70
C PHE A 193 -7.38 -7.59 15.13
N ARG A 194 -6.46 -7.97 16.02
CA ARG A 194 -6.72 -8.13 17.46
C ARG A 194 -6.19 -6.96 18.29
N ASN A 195 -5.27 -6.20 17.73
CA ASN A 195 -4.59 -5.11 18.41
C ASN A 195 -4.73 -3.81 17.65
N LYS A 196 -4.75 -2.70 18.36
CA LYS A 196 -4.82 -1.35 17.78
C LYS A 196 -3.50 -0.94 17.15
N PHE A 197 -3.62 -0.06 16.15
CA PHE A 197 -2.48 0.62 15.52
C PHE A 197 -2.24 1.96 16.24
N ASP A 198 -0.99 2.41 16.25
CA ASP A 198 -0.64 3.74 16.74
C ASP A 198 -0.99 4.82 15.73
N PHE A 199 -0.97 4.46 14.44
CA PHE A 199 -1.41 5.33 13.34
C PHE A 199 -1.84 4.53 12.12
N ILE A 200 -2.72 5.14 11.31
CA ILE A 200 -3.23 4.57 10.06
C ILE A 200 -3.12 5.64 8.98
N PHE A 201 -2.50 5.28 7.84
CA PHE A 201 -2.53 6.06 6.62
C PHE A 201 -3.55 5.43 5.66
N CYS A 202 -4.61 6.18 5.31
CA CYS A 202 -5.59 5.82 4.29
C CYS A 202 -5.69 7.00 3.32
N ARG A 203 -4.67 7.16 2.49
CA ARG A 203 -4.50 8.32 1.62
C ARG A 203 -4.89 7.98 0.19
N ASN A 204 -5.61 8.91 -0.45
CA ASN A 204 -6.06 8.80 -1.85
C ASN A 204 -6.93 7.55 -2.13
N VAL A 205 -7.55 6.97 -1.12
CA VAL A 205 -8.44 5.79 -1.21
C VAL A 205 -9.89 6.22 -1.02
N MET A 206 -10.18 7.00 0.02
CA MET A 206 -11.55 7.39 0.36
C MET A 206 -12.21 8.30 -0.70
N ILE A 207 -11.44 8.94 -1.57
CA ILE A 207 -11.94 9.76 -2.69
C ILE A 207 -12.78 8.96 -3.70
N TYR A 208 -12.73 7.64 -3.65
CA TYR A 208 -13.51 6.74 -4.52
C TYR A 208 -14.84 6.28 -3.90
N PHE A 209 -15.12 6.69 -2.66
CA PHE A 209 -16.30 6.28 -1.91
C PHE A 209 -17.27 7.43 -1.73
N ASP A 210 -18.55 7.14 -1.62
CA ASP A 210 -19.55 8.11 -1.20
C ASP A 210 -19.38 8.48 0.29
N ARG A 211 -20.02 9.57 0.70
CA ARG A 211 -19.85 10.12 2.03
C ARG A 211 -20.27 9.16 3.16
N PRO A 212 -21.41 8.45 3.09
CA PRO A 212 -21.75 7.48 4.13
C PRO A 212 -20.71 6.36 4.27
N THR A 213 -20.17 5.88 3.14
CA THR A 213 -19.11 4.86 3.14
C THR A 213 -17.81 5.38 3.75
N GLN A 214 -17.43 6.63 3.47
CA GLN A 214 -16.27 7.27 4.09
C GLN A 214 -16.43 7.38 5.61
N GLU A 215 -17.58 7.85 6.09
CA GLU A 215 -17.90 7.99 7.51
C GLU A 215 -17.87 6.61 8.23
N GLY A 216 -18.47 5.60 7.62
CA GLY A 216 -18.42 4.22 8.13
C GLY A 216 -17.00 3.67 8.25
N LEU A 217 -16.14 3.93 7.25
CA LEU A 217 -14.75 3.50 7.27
C LEU A 217 -13.92 4.25 8.33
N ILE A 218 -14.13 5.56 8.49
CA ILE A 218 -13.47 6.36 9.52
C ILE A 218 -13.83 5.82 10.91
N ASN A 219 -15.11 5.56 11.19
CA ASN A 219 -15.53 5.00 12.47
C ASN A 219 -14.83 3.66 12.76
N ARG A 220 -14.72 2.78 11.76
CA ARG A 220 -13.99 1.51 11.91
C ARG A 220 -12.49 1.66 12.20
N TYR A 221 -11.87 2.77 11.81
CA TYR A 221 -10.47 3.05 12.14
C TYR A 221 -10.29 3.48 13.60
N TYR A 222 -11.33 4.04 14.23
CA TYR A 222 -11.31 4.47 15.63
C TYR A 222 -11.52 3.31 16.62
N ASP A 223 -12.33 2.32 16.24
CA ASP A 223 -12.64 1.14 17.08
C ASP A 223 -11.45 0.19 17.20
#